data_74ac486cdd1e0454b689832c57541817
#
_entry.id   74ac486cdd1e0454b689832c57541817
#
_cell.length_a   1.000
_cell.length_b   1.000
_cell.length_c   1.000
_cell.angle_alpha   90.00
_cell.angle_beta   90.00
_cell.angle_gamma   90.00
#
_symmetry.space_group_name_H-M   'P 1'
#
loop_
_entity.id
_entity.type
_entity.pdbx_description
1 polymer ?
#
loop_
_entity_poly.entity_id
_entity_poly.type
_entity_poly.pdbx_seq_one_letter_code
_entity_poly.pdbx_strand_id
1 'polypeptide(L)'
;MSSLKPLTRAEPKGPAITRGSIPHNPALALWSTTIGKKVVMGVTGAVLVLFVIAHMLGNLKAFSGPEEINAYSRFLREVGQPELAYGQLLWIVRIVLLICVLLHITAAYQLTRISHAARPVGYRGGRKDVETTFSARAMRWGGVLLAVFIVFHILHFTVGAVGFRPGQYKDLAVYQNVVAGFSVWPIAIFYIVAMGAL
;
A
#
# COMPACT_ATOMS: atom_id res chain seq x y z
N MET A 1 41.83 -23.60 -54.59
CA MET A 1 41.92 -22.68 -53.42
C MET A 1 40.65 -21.87 -53.36
N SER A 2 39.74 -22.28 -52.48
CA SER A 2 38.44 -21.63 -52.31
C SER A 2 38.56 -20.55 -51.23
N SER A 3 38.34 -19.29 -51.64
CA SER A 3 38.38 -18.11 -50.77
C SER A 3 37.12 -18.09 -49.90
N LEU A 4 37.28 -18.33 -48.61
CA LEU A 4 36.21 -18.14 -47.61
C LEU A 4 35.99 -16.65 -47.40
N LYS A 5 34.80 -16.13 -47.78
CA LYS A 5 34.34 -14.79 -47.43
C LYS A 5 34.16 -14.66 -45.91
N PRO A 6 34.70 -13.63 -45.24
CA PRO A 6 34.47 -13.43 -43.83
C PRO A 6 33.01 -13.09 -43.58
N LEU A 7 32.40 -13.83 -42.64
CA LEU A 7 31.07 -13.53 -42.14
C LEU A 7 31.08 -12.21 -41.38
N THR A 8 30.59 -11.17 -42.03
CA THR A 8 30.32 -9.89 -41.33
C THR A 8 29.20 -10.12 -40.31
N ARG A 9 29.58 -10.15 -39.04
CA ARG A 9 28.64 -10.18 -37.90
C ARG A 9 27.85 -8.88 -37.92
N ALA A 10 26.59 -8.94 -38.35
CA ALA A 10 25.68 -7.81 -38.22
C ALA A 10 25.55 -7.45 -36.72
N GLU A 11 26.00 -6.28 -36.33
CA GLU A 11 25.75 -5.74 -34.99
C GLU A 11 24.27 -5.61 -34.79
N PRO A 12 23.71 -6.18 -33.67
CA PRO A 12 22.31 -5.97 -33.35
C PRO A 12 22.13 -4.47 -33.07
N LYS A 13 21.42 -3.76 -33.95
CA LYS A 13 20.91 -2.43 -33.67
C LYS A 13 19.87 -2.53 -32.54
N GLY A 14 20.35 -2.51 -31.30
CA GLY A 14 19.49 -2.31 -30.15
C GLY A 14 18.75 -0.96 -30.28
N PRO A 15 17.53 -0.85 -29.77
CA PRO A 15 16.84 0.44 -29.78
C PRO A 15 17.72 1.49 -29.12
N ALA A 16 17.92 2.63 -29.79
CA ALA A 16 18.68 3.74 -29.27
C ALA A 16 18.08 4.15 -27.92
N ILE A 17 18.88 4.01 -26.85
CA ILE A 17 18.48 4.48 -25.53
C ILE A 17 18.54 6.00 -25.62
N THR A 18 17.40 6.64 -25.92
CA THR A 18 17.25 8.08 -25.77
C THR A 18 17.40 8.39 -24.28
N ARG A 19 18.54 8.94 -23.88
CA ARG A 19 18.72 9.54 -22.57
C ARG A 19 17.75 10.72 -22.48
N GLY A 20 16.58 10.50 -21.90
CA GLY A 20 15.69 11.57 -21.52
C GLY A 20 16.46 12.54 -20.62
N SER A 21 16.30 13.84 -20.83
CA SER A 21 16.92 14.88 -19.99
C SER A 21 16.50 14.64 -18.54
N ILE A 22 17.48 14.58 -17.63
CA ILE A 22 17.20 14.46 -16.18
C ILE A 22 16.49 15.75 -15.74
N PRO A 23 15.33 15.68 -15.10
CA PRO A 23 14.63 16.87 -14.63
C PRO A 23 15.51 17.69 -13.68
N HIS A 24 15.49 19.02 -13.81
CA HIS A 24 16.22 19.92 -12.91
C HIS A 24 15.73 19.85 -11.46
N ASN A 25 14.46 19.49 -11.23
CA ASN A 25 13.92 19.30 -9.90
C ASN A 25 14.42 17.96 -9.30
N PRO A 26 15.10 17.97 -8.13
CA PRO A 26 15.72 16.78 -7.55
C PRO A 26 14.67 15.68 -7.20
N ALA A 27 13.46 16.04 -6.80
CA ALA A 27 12.39 15.09 -6.52
C ALA A 27 11.91 14.38 -7.79
N LEU A 28 11.77 15.11 -8.91
CA LEU A 28 11.43 14.54 -10.21
C LEU A 28 12.59 13.72 -10.77
N ALA A 29 13.83 14.15 -10.57
CA ALA A 29 15.01 13.39 -10.94
C ALA A 29 15.09 12.06 -10.20
N LEU A 30 14.83 12.05 -8.89
CA LEU A 30 14.73 10.84 -8.08
C LEU A 30 13.62 9.92 -8.62
N TRP A 31 12.41 10.45 -8.83
CA TRP A 31 11.27 9.69 -9.34
C TRP A 31 11.47 9.15 -10.75
N SER A 32 12.27 9.78 -11.59
CA SER A 32 12.55 9.33 -12.95
C SER A 32 13.35 8.02 -12.99
N THR A 33 14.09 7.69 -11.94
CA THR A 33 14.96 6.52 -11.87
C THR A 33 14.28 5.31 -11.26
N THR A 34 14.72 4.11 -11.61
CA THR A 34 14.26 2.85 -11.00
C THR A 34 14.68 2.77 -9.53
N ILE A 35 15.88 3.27 -9.18
CA ILE A 35 16.38 3.30 -7.81
C ILE A 35 15.52 4.24 -6.96
N GLY A 36 15.24 5.44 -7.47
CA GLY A 36 14.41 6.40 -6.77
C GLY A 36 13.01 5.87 -6.46
N LYS A 37 12.38 5.19 -7.43
CA LYS A 37 11.08 4.53 -7.20
C LYS A 37 11.16 3.45 -6.12
N LYS A 38 12.25 2.66 -6.06
CA LYS A 38 12.45 1.66 -4.99
C LYS A 38 12.63 2.31 -3.63
N VAL A 39 13.38 3.43 -3.56
CA VAL A 39 13.54 4.19 -2.31
C VAL A 39 12.20 4.73 -1.82
N VAL A 40 11.43 5.38 -2.70
CA VAL A 40 10.09 5.89 -2.35
C VAL A 40 9.18 4.74 -1.88
N MET A 41 9.16 3.62 -2.60
CA MET A 41 8.37 2.44 -2.23
C MET A 41 8.80 1.88 -0.86
N GLY A 42 10.10 1.81 -0.58
CA GLY A 42 10.63 1.32 0.70
C GLY A 42 10.29 2.25 1.87
N VAL A 43 10.51 3.56 1.72
CA VAL A 43 10.22 4.55 2.77
C VAL A 43 8.72 4.61 3.07
N THR A 44 7.89 4.73 2.03
CA THR A 44 6.43 4.75 2.22
C THR A 44 5.92 3.44 2.81
N GLY A 45 6.46 2.30 2.38
CA GLY A 45 6.13 0.99 2.95
C GLY A 45 6.48 0.89 4.43
N ALA A 46 7.66 1.38 4.85
CA ALA A 46 8.06 1.42 6.26
C ALA A 46 7.11 2.27 7.11
N VAL A 47 6.72 3.46 6.62
CA VAL A 47 5.74 4.33 7.29
C VAL A 47 4.40 3.62 7.45
N LEU A 48 3.91 2.94 6.41
CA LEU A 48 2.64 2.21 6.45
C LEU A 48 2.70 1.02 7.42
N VAL A 49 3.80 0.27 7.48
CA VAL A 49 3.98 -0.84 8.43
C VAL A 49 3.99 -0.32 9.88
N LEU A 50 4.74 0.76 10.16
CA LEU A 50 4.75 1.38 11.48
C LEU A 50 3.35 1.86 11.91
N PHE A 51 2.60 2.45 10.97
CA PHE A 51 1.21 2.82 11.22
C PHE A 51 0.34 1.61 11.55
N VAL A 52 0.45 0.51 10.79
CA VAL A 52 -0.34 -0.71 11.04
C VAL A 52 -0.05 -1.28 12.43
N ILE A 53 1.23 -1.29 12.85
CA ILE A 53 1.60 -1.74 14.20
C ILE A 53 0.98 -0.83 15.26
N ALA A 54 1.11 0.48 15.15
CA ALA A 54 0.52 1.43 16.09
C ALA A 54 -1.02 1.35 16.11
N HIS A 55 -1.63 1.18 14.93
CA HIS A 55 -3.07 1.00 14.77
C HIS A 55 -3.57 -0.28 15.43
N MET A 56 -2.85 -1.38 15.25
CA MET A 56 -3.15 -2.64 15.93
C MET A 56 -3.07 -2.47 17.45
N LEU A 57 -1.99 -1.90 17.98
CA LEU A 57 -1.82 -1.69 19.41
C LEU A 57 -2.92 -0.79 20.01
N GLY A 58 -3.32 0.26 19.27
CA GLY A 58 -4.45 1.10 19.66
C GLY A 58 -5.78 0.33 19.71
N ASN A 59 -6.03 -0.52 18.70
CA ASN A 59 -7.26 -1.31 18.62
C ASN A 59 -7.33 -2.43 19.66
N LEU A 60 -6.20 -2.94 20.19
CA LEU A 60 -6.21 -3.90 21.29
C LEU A 60 -6.89 -3.37 22.55
N LYS A 61 -6.99 -2.04 22.72
CA LYS A 61 -7.75 -1.42 23.81
C LYS A 61 -9.25 -1.76 23.78
N ALA A 62 -9.79 -2.24 22.65
CA ALA A 62 -11.15 -2.73 22.56
C ALA A 62 -11.41 -3.93 23.50
N PHE A 63 -10.39 -4.74 23.76
CA PHE A 63 -10.48 -5.87 24.70
C PHE A 63 -10.48 -5.44 26.17
N SER A 64 -9.99 -4.22 26.46
CA SER A 64 -10.04 -3.63 27.82
C SER A 64 -11.38 -2.95 28.12
N GLY A 65 -12.28 -2.87 27.15
CA GLY A 65 -13.64 -2.35 27.29
C GLY A 65 -13.89 -0.98 26.66
N PRO A 66 -15.18 -0.52 26.73
CA PRO A 66 -15.60 0.69 26.04
C PRO A 66 -14.92 1.96 26.54
N GLU A 67 -14.61 2.04 27.82
CA GLU A 67 -13.98 3.23 28.42
C GLU A 67 -12.59 3.45 27.86
N GLU A 68 -11.76 2.41 27.80
CA GLU A 68 -10.37 2.47 27.35
C GLU A 68 -10.24 2.87 25.88
N ILE A 69 -10.96 2.22 24.97
CA ILE A 69 -10.83 2.53 23.54
C ILE A 69 -11.47 3.89 23.20
N ASN A 70 -12.58 4.25 23.85
CA ASN A 70 -13.21 5.55 23.63
C ASN A 70 -12.36 6.70 24.21
N ALA A 71 -11.72 6.50 25.38
CA ALA A 71 -10.77 7.44 25.94
C ALA A 71 -9.55 7.62 25.00
N TYR A 72 -8.99 6.51 24.48
CA TYR A 72 -7.90 6.55 23.52
C TYR A 72 -8.29 7.31 22.23
N SER A 73 -9.50 7.12 21.75
CA SER A 73 -9.99 7.82 20.56
C SER A 73 -10.12 9.34 20.77
N ARG A 74 -10.50 9.77 21.98
CA ARG A 74 -10.50 11.21 22.37
C ARG A 74 -9.08 11.73 22.48
N PHE A 75 -8.21 11.02 23.18
CA PHE A 75 -6.78 11.35 23.30
C PHE A 75 -6.13 11.61 21.94
N LEU A 76 -6.36 10.76 20.94
CA LEU A 76 -5.80 10.94 19.59
C LEU A 76 -6.24 12.27 18.93
N ARG A 77 -7.34 12.85 19.35
CA ARG A 77 -7.83 14.15 18.85
C ARG A 77 -7.32 15.33 19.67
N GLU A 78 -6.96 15.09 20.92
CA GLU A 78 -6.43 16.10 21.86
C GLU A 78 -4.91 16.26 21.72
N VAL A 79 -4.22 15.24 21.21
CA VAL A 79 -2.76 15.29 21.00
C VAL A 79 -2.40 16.48 20.10
N GLY A 80 -1.44 17.28 20.58
CA GLY A 80 -0.96 18.48 19.92
C GLY A 80 -1.58 19.77 20.45
N GLN A 81 -2.57 19.72 21.34
CA GLN A 81 -3.10 20.92 22.00
C GLN A 81 -2.10 21.41 23.08
N PRO A 82 -2.02 22.73 23.31
CA PRO A 82 -2.80 23.82 22.68
C PRO A 82 -2.26 24.33 21.34
N GLU A 83 -1.08 23.89 20.88
CA GLU A 83 -0.40 24.41 19.67
C GLU A 83 -1.19 24.07 18.38
N LEU A 84 -1.89 22.94 18.38
CA LEU A 84 -2.74 22.50 17.29
C LEU A 84 -4.21 22.46 17.74
N ALA A 85 -5.13 22.72 16.82
CA ALA A 85 -6.56 22.61 17.09
C ALA A 85 -6.96 21.13 17.29
N TYR A 86 -8.09 20.93 18.01
CA TYR A 86 -8.66 19.60 18.24
C TYR A 86 -8.79 18.77 16.95
N GLY A 87 -8.20 17.58 16.94
CA GLY A 87 -8.18 16.66 15.80
C GLY A 87 -7.24 17.05 14.66
N GLN A 88 -6.56 18.19 14.72
CA GLN A 88 -5.71 18.67 13.61
C GLN A 88 -4.52 17.74 13.36
N LEU A 89 -3.82 17.27 14.41
CA LEU A 89 -2.73 16.32 14.27
C LEU A 89 -3.21 15.00 13.64
N LEU A 90 -4.37 14.52 14.05
CA LEU A 90 -4.96 13.31 13.48
C LEU A 90 -5.24 13.46 11.97
N TRP A 91 -5.72 14.65 11.55
CA TRP A 91 -5.91 14.94 10.13
C TRP A 91 -4.60 15.02 9.36
N ILE A 92 -3.55 15.63 9.93
CA ILE A 92 -2.21 15.65 9.32
C ILE A 92 -1.73 14.21 9.09
N VAL A 93 -1.82 13.34 10.11
CA VAL A 93 -1.44 11.92 10.00
C VAL A 93 -2.24 11.22 8.90
N ARG A 94 -3.57 11.42 8.83
CA ARG A 94 -4.42 10.84 7.77
C ARG A 94 -3.97 11.26 6.37
N ILE A 95 -3.66 12.55 6.17
CA ILE A 95 -3.20 13.07 4.87
C ILE A 95 -1.84 12.47 4.51
N VAL A 96 -0.90 12.42 5.45
CA VAL A 96 0.42 11.81 5.25
C VAL A 96 0.29 10.33 4.86
N LEU A 97 -0.55 9.57 5.57
CA LEU A 97 -0.78 8.16 5.25
C LEU A 97 -1.42 7.98 3.88
N LEU A 98 -2.38 8.82 3.50
CA LEU A 98 -2.99 8.79 2.17
C LEU A 98 -1.94 9.04 1.08
N ILE A 99 -1.08 10.04 1.25
CA ILE A 99 0.03 10.32 0.33
C ILE A 99 0.97 9.10 0.26
N CYS A 100 1.33 8.50 1.40
CA CYS A 100 2.18 7.32 1.44
C CYS A 100 1.56 6.14 0.68
N VAL A 101 0.26 5.86 0.86
CA VAL A 101 -0.46 4.80 0.13
C VAL A 101 -0.42 5.06 -1.37
N LEU A 102 -0.74 6.28 -1.81
CA LEU A 102 -0.78 6.64 -3.24
C LEU A 102 0.63 6.53 -3.88
N LEU A 103 1.66 7.04 -3.22
CA LEU A 103 3.03 6.95 -3.70
C LEU A 103 3.52 5.50 -3.73
N HIS A 104 3.21 4.71 -2.69
CA HIS A 104 3.57 3.30 -2.61
C HIS A 104 2.96 2.48 -3.75
N ILE A 105 1.65 2.60 -3.97
CA ILE A 105 0.93 1.91 -5.04
C ILE A 105 1.47 2.33 -6.40
N THR A 106 1.67 3.64 -6.63
CA THR A 106 2.18 4.16 -7.90
C THR A 106 3.59 3.65 -8.19
N ALA A 107 4.47 3.65 -7.19
CA ALA A 107 5.84 3.12 -7.33
C ALA A 107 5.82 1.61 -7.62
N ALA A 108 5.02 0.83 -6.88
CA ALA A 108 4.88 -0.60 -7.08
C ALA A 108 4.35 -0.96 -8.47
N TYR A 109 3.33 -0.23 -8.94
CA TYR A 109 2.77 -0.40 -10.28
C TYR A 109 3.79 -0.09 -11.38
N GLN A 110 4.50 1.06 -11.28
CA GLN A 110 5.48 1.46 -12.27
C GLN A 110 6.67 0.49 -12.30
N LEU A 111 7.18 0.05 -11.14
CA LEU A 111 8.27 -0.94 -11.06
C LEU A 111 7.84 -2.29 -11.63
N THR A 112 6.62 -2.71 -11.40
CA THR A 112 6.07 -3.93 -11.99
C THR A 112 6.01 -3.83 -13.51
N ARG A 113 5.54 -2.72 -14.07
CA ARG A 113 5.52 -2.50 -15.52
C ARG A 113 6.92 -2.49 -16.12
N ILE A 114 7.87 -1.81 -15.50
CA ILE A 114 9.28 -1.77 -15.94
C ILE A 114 9.86 -3.19 -15.93
N SER A 115 9.61 -3.97 -14.88
CA SER A 115 10.09 -5.34 -14.77
C SER A 115 9.51 -6.26 -15.86
N HIS A 116 8.24 -6.10 -16.23
CA HIS A 116 7.62 -6.87 -17.31
C HIS A 116 8.16 -6.45 -18.68
N ALA A 117 8.32 -5.14 -18.93
CA ALA A 117 8.85 -4.63 -20.18
C ALA A 117 10.32 -5.02 -20.44
N ALA A 118 11.11 -5.17 -19.37
CA ALA A 118 12.51 -5.59 -19.47
C ALA A 118 12.69 -7.06 -19.91
N ARG A 119 11.62 -7.88 -19.95
CA ARG A 119 11.66 -9.30 -20.30
C ARG A 119 10.56 -9.69 -21.28
N PRO A 120 10.66 -9.27 -22.54
CA PRO A 120 9.64 -9.56 -23.56
C PRO A 120 9.63 -11.04 -23.99
N VAL A 121 10.73 -11.77 -23.78
CA VAL A 121 10.87 -13.19 -24.16
C VAL A 121 11.10 -14.05 -22.92
N GLY A 122 10.33 -15.13 -22.79
CA GLY A 122 10.49 -16.12 -21.69
C GLY A 122 11.77 -16.95 -21.82
N TYR A 123 12.24 -17.49 -20.70
CA TYR A 123 13.39 -18.41 -20.71
C TYR A 123 13.04 -19.73 -21.41
N ARG A 124 13.86 -20.17 -22.37
CA ARG A 124 13.68 -21.45 -23.10
C ARG A 124 13.79 -22.68 -22.20
N GLY A 125 14.52 -22.62 -21.08
CA GLY A 125 14.79 -23.76 -20.18
C GLY A 125 13.81 -23.92 -19.01
N GLY A 126 12.68 -23.19 -18.99
CA GLY A 126 11.79 -23.20 -17.83
C GLY A 126 12.38 -22.46 -16.62
N ARG A 127 11.54 -22.06 -15.68
CA ARG A 127 11.95 -21.34 -14.48
C ARG A 127 12.09 -22.34 -13.33
N LYS A 128 13.32 -22.59 -12.88
CA LYS A 128 13.59 -23.50 -11.75
C LYS A 128 13.30 -22.88 -10.37
N ASP A 129 13.18 -21.54 -10.28
CA ASP A 129 13.02 -20.83 -9.00
C ASP A 129 11.53 -20.65 -8.66
N VAL A 130 10.90 -21.70 -8.16
CA VAL A 130 9.47 -21.71 -7.80
C VAL A 130 9.20 -20.77 -6.62
N GLU A 131 10.10 -20.67 -5.65
CA GLU A 131 9.93 -19.86 -4.43
C GLU A 131 9.86 -18.37 -4.71
N THR A 132 10.81 -17.82 -5.51
CA THR A 132 10.83 -16.38 -5.85
C THR A 132 9.61 -15.98 -6.70
N THR A 133 9.05 -16.90 -7.50
CA THR A 133 7.83 -16.64 -8.28
C THR A 133 6.58 -16.64 -7.43
N PHE A 134 6.50 -17.49 -6.40
CA PHE A 134 5.38 -17.52 -5.47
C PHE A 134 5.32 -16.21 -4.66
N SER A 135 6.41 -15.83 -3.98
CA SER A 135 6.48 -14.60 -3.19
C SER A 135 6.17 -13.34 -4.02
N ALA A 136 6.71 -13.25 -5.26
CA ALA A 136 6.43 -12.10 -6.12
C ALA A 136 4.98 -12.04 -6.61
N ARG A 137 4.29 -13.17 -6.74
CA ARG A 137 2.86 -13.24 -7.06
C ARG A 137 2.02 -12.90 -5.83
N ALA A 138 2.33 -13.49 -4.68
CA ALA A 138 1.64 -13.25 -3.43
C ALA A 138 1.67 -11.76 -3.05
N MET A 139 2.83 -11.09 -3.14
CA MET A 139 2.92 -9.65 -2.89
C MET A 139 2.06 -8.80 -3.84
N ARG A 140 1.95 -9.17 -5.11
CA ARG A 140 1.15 -8.41 -6.09
C ARG A 140 -0.35 -8.57 -5.84
N TRP A 141 -0.82 -9.79 -5.64
CA TRP A 141 -2.24 -10.07 -5.38
C TRP A 141 -2.66 -9.62 -3.99
N GLY A 142 -1.81 -9.86 -2.98
CA GLY A 142 -2.02 -9.36 -1.63
C GLY A 142 -2.09 -7.84 -1.59
N GLY A 143 -1.25 -7.14 -2.38
CA GLY A 143 -1.31 -5.68 -2.49
C GLY A 143 -2.63 -5.16 -3.07
N VAL A 144 -3.20 -5.82 -4.09
CA VAL A 144 -4.52 -5.48 -4.63
C VAL A 144 -5.62 -5.76 -3.61
N LEU A 145 -5.59 -6.92 -2.96
CA LEU A 145 -6.54 -7.28 -1.92
C LEU A 145 -6.48 -6.28 -0.75
N LEU A 146 -5.27 -5.93 -0.31
CA LEU A 146 -5.07 -4.94 0.75
C LEU A 146 -5.61 -3.56 0.37
N ALA A 147 -5.41 -3.11 -0.88
CA ALA A 147 -5.94 -1.83 -1.34
C ALA A 147 -7.48 -1.81 -1.29
N VAL A 148 -8.15 -2.86 -1.76
CA VAL A 148 -9.62 -3.01 -1.66
C VAL A 148 -10.07 -3.04 -0.19
N PHE A 149 -9.35 -3.80 0.65
CA PHE A 149 -9.63 -3.87 2.08
C PHE A 149 -9.51 -2.50 2.77
N ILE A 150 -8.46 -1.71 2.47
CA ILE A 150 -8.28 -0.37 3.06
C ILE A 150 -9.46 0.54 2.70
N VAL A 151 -9.89 0.55 1.42
CA VAL A 151 -11.05 1.36 1.00
C VAL A 151 -12.30 0.94 1.77
N PHE A 152 -12.60 -0.36 1.84
CA PHE A 152 -13.73 -0.86 2.58
C PHE A 152 -13.64 -0.53 4.07
N HIS A 153 -12.48 -0.72 4.70
CA HIS A 153 -12.23 -0.44 6.10
C HIS A 153 -12.46 1.04 6.46
N ILE A 154 -11.98 1.96 5.61
CA ILE A 154 -12.20 3.39 5.80
C ILE A 154 -13.70 3.73 5.67
N LEU A 155 -14.38 3.21 4.65
CA LEU A 155 -15.82 3.42 4.47
C LEU A 155 -16.63 2.84 5.62
N HIS A 156 -16.20 1.72 6.20
CA HIS A 156 -16.87 1.08 7.32
C HIS A 156 -16.64 1.86 8.63
N PHE A 157 -15.39 1.96 9.13
CA PHE A 157 -15.13 2.48 10.47
C PHE A 157 -14.80 3.95 10.56
N THR A 158 -14.36 4.59 9.45
CA THR A 158 -14.03 6.02 9.49
C THR A 158 -15.18 6.88 9.01
N VAL A 159 -15.86 6.46 7.94
CA VAL A 159 -16.98 7.20 7.34
C VAL A 159 -18.32 6.73 7.88
N GLY A 160 -18.45 5.45 8.26
CA GLY A 160 -19.71 4.85 8.68
C GLY A 160 -20.73 4.69 7.55
N ALA A 161 -20.26 4.70 6.28
CA ALA A 161 -21.14 4.65 5.11
C ALA A 161 -21.59 3.22 4.75
N VAL A 162 -20.87 2.21 5.20
CA VAL A 162 -21.17 0.79 4.90
C VAL A 162 -21.13 -0.05 6.17
N GLY A 163 -21.83 -1.17 6.17
CA GLY A 163 -21.74 -2.15 7.26
C GLY A 163 -22.55 -1.84 8.53
N PHE A 164 -23.28 -0.74 8.54
CA PHE A 164 -24.16 -0.33 9.66
C PHE A 164 -25.61 -0.23 9.20
N ARG A 165 -26.53 -0.45 10.14
CA ARG A 165 -27.94 -0.10 9.95
C ARG A 165 -28.09 1.43 10.06
N PRO A 166 -29.11 2.03 9.44
CA PRO A 166 -29.36 3.46 9.53
C PRO A 166 -29.36 3.96 10.99
N GLY A 167 -28.58 5.01 11.28
CA GLY A 167 -28.46 5.61 12.61
C GLY A 167 -27.65 4.83 13.64
N GLN A 168 -27.08 3.70 13.28
CA GLN A 168 -26.29 2.86 14.19
C GLN A 168 -24.86 3.38 14.39
N TYR A 169 -24.24 3.95 13.34
CA TYR A 169 -22.92 4.56 13.45
C TYR A 169 -22.99 5.87 14.25
N LYS A 170 -22.11 6.02 15.23
CA LYS A 170 -22.01 7.22 16.07
C LYS A 170 -20.58 7.72 16.12
N ASP A 171 -20.35 9.00 15.85
CA ASP A 171 -19.02 9.57 15.99
C ASP A 171 -18.53 9.47 17.44
N LEU A 172 -17.22 9.25 17.60
CA LEU A 172 -16.53 9.05 18.89
C LEU A 172 -16.94 7.83 19.73
N ALA A 173 -17.98 7.10 19.35
CA ALA A 173 -18.40 5.88 20.01
C ALA A 173 -17.72 4.64 19.41
N VAL A 174 -16.36 4.61 19.45
CA VAL A 174 -15.56 3.62 18.72
C VAL A 174 -15.89 2.20 19.14
N TYR A 175 -16.00 1.93 20.44
CA TYR A 175 -16.36 0.59 20.93
C TYR A 175 -17.71 0.12 20.39
N GLN A 176 -18.72 0.99 20.49
CA GLN A 176 -20.08 0.68 20.05
C GLN A 176 -20.12 0.46 18.53
N ASN A 177 -19.35 1.24 17.77
CA ASN A 177 -19.24 1.05 16.32
C ASN A 177 -18.56 -0.27 15.96
N VAL A 178 -17.51 -0.69 16.70
CA VAL A 178 -16.85 -1.99 16.48
C VAL A 178 -17.85 -3.14 16.75
N VAL A 179 -18.54 -3.11 17.89
CA VAL A 179 -19.53 -4.12 18.24
C VAL A 179 -20.67 -4.15 17.21
N ALA A 180 -21.22 -2.99 16.87
CA ALA A 180 -22.32 -2.87 15.91
C ALA A 180 -21.92 -3.34 14.50
N GLY A 181 -20.75 -2.93 14.01
CA GLY A 181 -20.25 -3.30 12.69
C GLY A 181 -20.02 -4.81 12.56
N PHE A 182 -19.38 -5.42 13.56
CA PHE A 182 -19.12 -6.87 13.54
C PHE A 182 -20.33 -7.73 13.95
N SER A 183 -21.40 -7.14 14.50
CA SER A 183 -22.67 -7.83 14.69
C SER A 183 -23.40 -8.13 13.37
N VAL A 184 -22.98 -7.50 12.28
CA VAL A 184 -23.48 -7.79 10.94
C VAL A 184 -22.64 -8.94 10.36
N TRP A 185 -23.16 -10.16 10.42
CA TRP A 185 -22.42 -11.38 10.08
C TRP A 185 -21.73 -11.38 8.70
N PRO A 186 -22.28 -10.82 7.60
CA PRO A 186 -21.56 -10.75 6.33
C PRO A 186 -20.30 -9.88 6.42
N ILE A 187 -20.34 -8.81 7.22
CA ILE A 187 -19.19 -7.93 7.47
C ILE A 187 -18.11 -8.68 8.25
N ALA A 188 -18.48 -9.36 9.32
CA ALA A 188 -17.54 -10.16 10.11
C ALA A 188 -16.84 -11.22 9.25
N ILE A 189 -17.60 -11.96 8.42
CA ILE A 189 -17.05 -12.95 7.48
C ILE A 189 -16.11 -12.28 6.49
N PHE A 190 -16.47 -11.13 5.91
CA PHE A 190 -15.60 -10.40 5.00
C PHE A 190 -14.24 -10.08 5.64
N TYR A 191 -14.23 -9.58 6.88
CA TYR A 191 -12.97 -9.27 7.59
C TYR A 191 -12.15 -10.54 7.86
N ILE A 192 -12.79 -11.64 8.31
CA ILE A 192 -12.10 -12.91 8.55
C ILE A 192 -11.46 -13.44 7.27
N VAL A 193 -12.20 -13.45 6.16
CA VAL A 193 -11.72 -13.94 4.87
C VAL A 193 -10.60 -13.05 4.33
N ALA A 194 -10.77 -11.72 4.42
CA ALA A 194 -9.74 -10.78 3.98
C ALA A 194 -8.44 -10.94 4.77
N MET A 195 -8.51 -11.09 6.09
CA MET A 195 -7.34 -11.28 6.94
C MET A 195 -6.69 -12.66 6.73
N GLY A 196 -7.46 -13.70 6.46
CA GLY A 196 -6.92 -15.04 6.15
C GLY A 196 -6.30 -15.15 4.77
N ALA A 197 -6.65 -14.26 3.84
CA ALA A 197 -6.14 -14.22 2.47
C ALA A 197 -4.91 -13.31 2.30
N LEU A 198 -4.59 -12.45 3.29
CA LEU A 198 -3.43 -11.57 3.35
C LEU A 198 -2.23 -12.27 3.98
#